data_70e3be3eb677bf5c353fd476f82d4c38
#
_entry.id   70e3be3eb677bf5c353fd476f82d4c38
#
_cell.length_a   1.000
_cell.length_b   1.000
_cell.length_c   1.000
_cell.angle_alpha   90.00
_cell.angle_beta   90.00
_cell.angle_gamma   90.00
#
_symmetry.space_group_name_H-M   'P 1'
#
loop_
_entity.id
_entity.type
_entity.pdbx_description
1 polymer ?
#
loop_
_entity_poly.entity_id
_entity_poly.type
_entity_poly.pdbx_seq_one_letter_code
_entity_poly.pdbx_strand_id
1 'polypeptide(L)'
;MSEQIHNPASEKEKGRVPQYLIISILTIFGIGSQYFSNLSYILNQTVIQNGLHISSNNLLMPSTLSNLAFAFGVPLGPVLTKKLGLKKNYLFFVLIFLFGSIISAVSPEIITLTAGRIIQGFSAGILFLTILPLSLISFPNKIRNTFLFMIITGLFGATALGALFGSVSLTIDSWRWLFYLNGFAAVLCLVIGFYALPKNKKQDNKKADKTGLFLYSLLMIVLAFPLCNLTQKGFTSIYIWPFLVAAALLLVLFIYVDLKAEKPLVPFRSLKAAKPFSGTVMAIASHLALVIAIAGINGFLRNNLDLPFVYITYFWLWFFAGIVVTAVLKTLLYDKLGAGVLGFIGSLAVIYVSAEWRVMGPETSLALLYFQVACLGAGISMVLVGGALGTALAGDIHQASMRSVTLHSIRNFAGAVISPFIGWFLMKQNAVNYEGIRESLSQDDSEFKLQIMKLVQHFIGEGLPLTTAKNMASYELVANAKRSAVLGAYHQLFTILLVISVIMLIASIGKMVTGKGRSLVQKQTRVLLPAPKEKDLKNSVS
;
A
#
# COMPACT_ATOMS: atom_id res chain seq x y z
N MET A 1 -27.44 26.72 13.30
CA MET A 1 -27.43 27.21 11.92
C MET A 1 -27.22 25.99 11.01
N SER A 2 -28.31 25.47 10.49
CA SER A 2 -28.38 24.36 9.58
C SER A 2 -28.31 24.93 8.15
N GLU A 3 -27.11 25.15 7.64
CA GLU A 3 -26.97 25.41 6.20
C GLU A 3 -27.24 24.10 5.46
N GLN A 4 -28.36 24.11 4.75
CA GLN A 4 -28.72 23.14 3.74
C GLN A 4 -27.54 22.98 2.77
N ILE A 5 -26.87 21.83 2.83
CA ILE A 5 -25.98 21.39 1.75
C ILE A 5 -26.90 21.15 0.54
N HIS A 6 -26.94 22.12 -0.32
CA HIS A 6 -27.65 22.07 -1.58
C HIS A 6 -27.14 20.83 -2.34
N ASN A 7 -28.02 19.87 -2.51
CA ASN A 7 -27.74 18.64 -3.26
C ASN A 7 -27.85 18.94 -4.77
N PRO A 8 -26.76 19.06 -5.51
CA PRO A 8 -26.81 19.44 -6.93
C PRO A 8 -27.32 18.32 -7.86
N ALA A 9 -27.93 17.26 -7.30
CA ALA A 9 -28.30 16.06 -8.05
C ALA A 9 -29.77 16.05 -8.50
N SER A 10 -30.50 17.19 -8.51
CA SER A 10 -31.93 17.22 -8.91
C SER A 10 -32.22 17.82 -10.28
N GLU A 11 -31.23 18.25 -11.03
CA GLU A 11 -31.48 18.65 -12.44
C GLU A 11 -31.23 17.46 -13.37
N LYS A 12 -32.29 17.01 -14.03
CA LYS A 12 -32.31 16.01 -15.10
C LYS A 12 -31.49 16.52 -16.30
N GLU A 13 -30.17 16.36 -16.26
CA GLU A 13 -29.33 16.44 -17.46
C GLU A 13 -29.31 15.06 -18.15
N LYS A 14 -30.24 14.83 -19.05
CA LYS A 14 -30.17 13.71 -20.00
C LYS A 14 -28.93 13.88 -20.87
N GLY A 15 -27.94 12.98 -20.73
CA GLY A 15 -26.79 12.85 -21.63
C GLY A 15 -25.40 13.11 -21.07
N ARG A 16 -25.26 13.59 -19.83
CA ARG A 16 -23.93 13.81 -19.21
C ARG A 16 -23.51 12.64 -18.34
N VAL A 17 -22.22 12.27 -18.41
CA VAL A 17 -21.61 11.25 -17.54
C VAL A 17 -21.81 11.66 -16.08
N PRO A 18 -22.31 10.78 -15.20
CA PRO A 18 -22.55 11.09 -13.79
C PRO A 18 -21.27 11.58 -13.09
N GLN A 19 -21.37 12.65 -12.29
CA GLN A 19 -20.24 13.30 -11.64
C GLN A 19 -19.44 12.34 -10.76
N TYR A 20 -20.09 11.38 -10.08
CA TYR A 20 -19.41 10.39 -9.25
C TYR A 20 -18.47 9.47 -10.05
N LEU A 21 -18.82 9.14 -11.31
CA LEU A 21 -17.94 8.36 -12.19
C LEU A 21 -16.70 9.15 -12.57
N ILE A 22 -16.88 10.41 -12.94
CA ILE A 22 -15.76 11.31 -13.31
C ILE A 22 -14.81 11.48 -12.12
N ILE A 23 -15.33 11.73 -10.93
CA ILE A 23 -14.51 11.88 -9.72
C ILE A 23 -13.82 10.57 -9.37
N SER A 24 -14.47 9.41 -9.57
CA SER A 24 -13.85 8.11 -9.39
C SER A 24 -12.68 7.88 -10.37
N ILE A 25 -12.84 8.24 -11.63
CA ILE A 25 -11.76 8.19 -12.64
C ILE A 25 -10.59 9.09 -12.19
N LEU A 26 -10.86 10.34 -11.80
CA LEU A 26 -9.84 11.25 -11.30
C LEU A 26 -9.12 10.71 -10.05
N THR A 27 -9.84 9.99 -9.19
CA THR A 27 -9.28 9.35 -8.00
C THR A 27 -8.38 8.18 -8.38
N ILE A 28 -8.85 7.29 -9.26
CA ILE A 28 -8.12 6.09 -9.67
C ILE A 28 -6.85 6.47 -10.42
N PHE A 29 -6.94 7.35 -11.41
CA PHE A 29 -5.75 7.75 -12.18
C PHE A 29 -4.83 8.69 -11.40
N GLY A 30 -5.36 9.60 -10.58
CA GLY A 30 -4.53 10.53 -9.80
C GLY A 30 -3.74 9.86 -8.66
N ILE A 31 -4.31 8.84 -8.02
CA ILE A 31 -3.67 8.11 -6.92
C ILE A 31 -3.08 6.78 -7.41
N GLY A 32 -3.81 6.07 -8.26
CA GLY A 32 -3.43 4.74 -8.76
C GLY A 32 -2.12 4.74 -9.53
N SER A 33 -1.77 5.85 -10.19
CA SER A 33 -0.48 6.03 -10.86
C SER A 33 0.72 5.81 -9.94
N GLN A 34 0.61 6.14 -8.65
CA GLN A 34 1.67 5.86 -7.67
C GLN A 34 1.79 4.36 -7.37
N TYR A 35 0.66 3.66 -7.21
CA TYR A 35 0.65 2.22 -6.98
C TYR A 35 1.15 1.45 -8.21
N PHE A 36 0.74 1.89 -9.41
CA PHE A 36 1.28 1.41 -10.68
C PHE A 36 2.81 1.56 -10.73
N SER A 37 3.32 2.76 -10.48
CA SER A 37 4.76 3.06 -10.51
C SER A 37 5.55 2.26 -9.49
N ASN A 38 5.02 2.04 -8.30
CA ASN A 38 5.75 1.32 -7.26
C ASN A 38 5.97 -0.14 -7.64
N LEU A 39 4.93 -0.84 -8.12
CA LEU A 39 5.08 -2.23 -8.47
C LEU A 39 5.85 -2.42 -9.80
N SER A 40 5.56 -1.60 -10.81
CA SER A 40 6.31 -1.66 -12.07
C SER A 40 7.81 -1.35 -11.88
N TYR A 41 8.16 -0.42 -10.98
CA TYR A 41 9.55 -0.14 -10.62
C TYR A 41 10.22 -1.34 -9.96
N ILE A 42 9.57 -1.95 -8.95
CA ILE A 42 10.12 -3.11 -8.23
C ILE A 42 10.41 -4.27 -9.20
N LEU A 43 9.52 -4.53 -10.15
CA LEU A 43 9.71 -5.58 -11.13
C LEU A 43 10.83 -5.27 -12.12
N ASN A 44 11.06 -4.00 -12.45
CA ASN A 44 12.03 -3.58 -13.46
C ASN A 44 13.41 -3.18 -12.90
N GLN A 45 13.70 -3.45 -11.64
CA GLN A 45 14.97 -3.06 -11.01
C GLN A 45 16.19 -3.54 -11.80
N THR A 46 16.18 -4.77 -12.33
CA THR A 46 17.28 -5.32 -13.13
C THR A 46 17.48 -4.56 -14.44
N VAL A 47 16.39 -4.28 -15.18
CA VAL A 47 16.44 -3.50 -16.44
C VAL A 47 16.92 -2.07 -16.18
N ILE A 48 16.45 -1.46 -15.09
CA ILE A 48 16.89 -0.12 -14.68
C ILE A 48 18.38 -0.13 -14.30
N GLN A 49 18.82 -1.17 -13.58
CA GLN A 49 20.21 -1.34 -13.21
C GLN A 49 21.12 -1.40 -14.43
N ASN A 50 20.76 -2.24 -15.40
CA ASN A 50 21.51 -2.40 -16.64
C ASN A 50 21.46 -1.13 -17.49
N GLY A 51 20.29 -0.53 -17.63
CA GLY A 51 20.10 0.66 -18.47
C GLY A 51 20.73 1.95 -17.93
N LEU A 52 21.01 2.01 -16.62
CA LEU A 52 21.69 3.13 -15.96
C LEU A 52 23.13 2.78 -15.53
N HIS A 53 23.61 1.56 -15.76
CA HIS A 53 24.94 1.07 -15.36
C HIS A 53 25.26 1.31 -13.87
N ILE A 54 24.31 1.03 -12.99
CA ILE A 54 24.43 1.29 -11.56
C ILE A 54 24.61 0.02 -10.74
N SER A 55 25.15 0.14 -9.53
CA SER A 55 25.23 -0.97 -8.59
C SER A 55 23.85 -1.32 -8.02
N SER A 56 23.62 -2.60 -7.72
CA SER A 56 22.38 -3.10 -7.08
C SER A 56 22.04 -2.39 -5.78
N ASN A 57 23.05 -1.88 -5.09
CA ASN A 57 22.91 -1.18 -3.81
C ASN A 57 22.07 0.10 -3.87
N ASN A 58 22.06 0.78 -5.01
CA ASN A 58 21.35 2.05 -5.18
C ASN A 58 19.91 1.88 -5.68
N LEU A 59 19.50 0.66 -6.06
CA LEU A 59 18.18 0.39 -6.64
C LEU A 59 17.00 0.64 -5.68
N LEU A 60 17.21 0.52 -4.38
CA LEU A 60 16.15 0.74 -3.39
C LEU A 60 15.87 2.23 -3.15
N MET A 61 16.82 3.11 -3.43
CA MET A 61 16.74 4.55 -3.13
C MET A 61 15.53 5.23 -3.77
N PRO A 62 15.24 5.08 -5.09
CA PRO A 62 14.09 5.74 -5.72
C PRO A 62 12.73 5.31 -5.14
N SER A 63 12.55 4.02 -4.83
CA SER A 63 11.29 3.53 -4.25
C SER A 63 11.14 3.94 -2.78
N THR A 64 12.22 3.85 -1.99
CA THR A 64 12.22 4.24 -0.57
C THR A 64 11.88 5.70 -0.40
N LEU A 65 12.57 6.59 -1.12
CA LEU A 65 12.34 8.04 -1.04
C LEU A 65 10.99 8.45 -1.64
N SER A 66 10.53 7.79 -2.70
CA SER A 66 9.18 8.01 -3.23
C SER A 66 8.09 7.67 -2.21
N ASN A 67 8.21 6.54 -1.51
CA ASN A 67 7.25 6.12 -0.48
C ASN A 67 7.29 7.04 0.75
N LEU A 68 8.48 7.48 1.15
CA LEU A 68 8.63 8.43 2.25
C LEU A 68 8.04 9.81 1.89
N ALA A 69 8.28 10.28 0.66
CA ALA A 69 7.67 11.50 0.14
C ALA A 69 6.14 11.41 0.01
N PHE A 70 5.62 10.22 -0.39
CA PHE A 70 4.19 9.95 -0.39
C PHE A 70 3.60 10.05 1.02
N ALA A 71 4.23 9.40 2.00
CA ALA A 71 3.81 9.45 3.40
C ALA A 71 3.82 10.89 3.95
N PHE A 72 4.83 11.68 3.57
CA PHE A 72 4.92 13.10 3.91
C PHE A 72 3.78 13.92 3.31
N GLY A 73 3.42 13.66 2.05
CA GLY A 73 2.35 14.38 1.34
C GLY A 73 0.95 14.14 1.90
N VAL A 74 0.68 12.93 2.44
CA VAL A 74 -0.68 12.51 2.85
C VAL A 74 -1.36 13.49 3.82
N PRO A 75 -0.78 13.88 4.97
CA PRO A 75 -1.43 14.81 5.90
C PRO A 75 -1.53 16.24 5.37
N LEU A 76 -0.71 16.59 4.36
CA LEU A 76 -0.73 17.93 3.75
C LEU A 76 -1.92 18.13 2.81
N GLY A 77 -2.45 17.06 2.21
CA GLY A 77 -3.57 17.13 1.26
C GLY A 77 -4.76 17.94 1.77
N PRO A 78 -5.36 17.62 2.92
CA PRO A 78 -6.48 18.38 3.49
C PRO A 78 -6.12 19.82 3.85
N VAL A 79 -4.90 20.07 4.35
CA VAL A 79 -4.42 21.42 4.72
C VAL A 79 -4.35 22.30 3.47
N LEU A 80 -3.73 21.80 2.41
CA LEU A 80 -3.58 22.52 1.14
C LEU A 80 -4.91 22.68 0.41
N THR A 81 -5.80 21.68 0.49
CA THR A 81 -7.14 21.76 -0.08
C THR A 81 -7.95 22.90 0.57
N LYS A 82 -7.86 23.08 1.88
CA LYS A 82 -8.52 24.22 2.57
C LYS A 82 -7.93 25.55 2.14
N LYS A 83 -6.60 25.63 1.95
CA LYS A 83 -5.90 26.88 1.60
C LYS A 83 -6.07 27.27 0.13
N LEU A 84 -5.93 26.32 -0.79
CA LEU A 84 -5.93 26.58 -2.25
C LEU A 84 -7.32 26.38 -2.88
N GLY A 85 -8.20 25.64 -2.23
CA GLY A 85 -9.43 25.12 -2.80
C GLY A 85 -9.19 23.81 -3.56
N LEU A 86 -10.20 22.95 -3.62
CA LEU A 86 -10.11 21.60 -4.16
C LEU A 86 -9.54 21.56 -5.59
N LYS A 87 -10.17 22.29 -6.53
CA LYS A 87 -9.80 22.25 -7.95
C LYS A 87 -8.36 22.71 -8.18
N LYS A 88 -7.97 23.85 -7.58
CA LYS A 88 -6.61 24.38 -7.71
C LYS A 88 -5.59 23.44 -7.11
N ASN A 89 -5.86 22.90 -5.91
CA ASN A 89 -4.97 21.94 -5.25
C ASN A 89 -4.77 20.69 -6.10
N TYR A 90 -5.87 20.09 -6.58
CA TYR A 90 -5.83 18.89 -7.40
C TYR A 90 -5.02 19.10 -8.69
N LEU A 91 -5.38 20.12 -9.49
CA LEU A 91 -4.71 20.38 -10.77
C LEU A 91 -3.23 20.73 -10.59
N PHE A 92 -2.89 21.51 -9.56
CA PHE A 92 -1.50 21.87 -9.27
C PHE A 92 -0.65 20.63 -8.95
N PHE A 93 -1.14 19.72 -8.08
CA PHE A 93 -0.36 18.54 -7.73
C PHE A 93 -0.39 17.44 -8.80
N VAL A 94 -1.41 17.35 -9.65
CA VAL A 94 -1.35 16.51 -10.85
C VAL A 94 -0.31 17.04 -11.84
N LEU A 95 -0.18 18.36 -11.99
CA LEU A 95 0.87 18.97 -12.82
C LEU A 95 2.27 18.66 -12.27
N ILE A 96 2.47 18.75 -10.95
CA ILE A 96 3.74 18.37 -10.31
C ILE A 96 4.03 16.87 -10.50
N PHE A 97 3.01 16.01 -10.40
CA PHE A 97 3.15 14.57 -10.67
C PHE A 97 3.55 14.30 -12.12
N LEU A 98 2.96 15.01 -13.09
CA LEU A 98 3.34 14.95 -14.50
C LEU A 98 4.83 15.32 -14.68
N PHE A 99 5.25 16.39 -14.03
CA PHE A 99 6.65 16.84 -14.09
C PHE A 99 7.60 15.77 -13.54
N GLY A 100 7.27 15.19 -12.37
CA GLY A 100 8.03 14.07 -11.80
C GLY A 100 8.06 12.84 -12.72
N SER A 101 6.97 12.57 -13.45
CA SER A 101 6.90 11.46 -14.41
C SER A 101 7.83 11.70 -15.60
N ILE A 102 7.87 12.92 -16.13
CA ILE A 102 8.77 13.28 -17.23
C ILE A 102 10.22 13.17 -16.78
N ILE A 103 10.59 13.75 -15.63
CA ILE A 103 11.95 13.64 -15.07
C ILE A 103 12.36 12.17 -14.92
N SER A 104 11.47 11.31 -14.40
CA SER A 104 11.75 9.88 -14.26
C SER A 104 11.93 9.18 -15.60
N ALA A 105 11.13 9.53 -16.62
CA ALA A 105 11.21 8.93 -17.94
C ALA A 105 12.52 9.27 -18.70
N VAL A 106 12.98 10.53 -18.58
CA VAL A 106 14.18 10.99 -19.30
C VAL A 106 15.46 10.87 -18.46
N SER A 107 15.39 10.29 -17.26
CA SER A 107 16.52 10.25 -16.33
C SER A 107 17.74 9.52 -16.93
N PRO A 108 18.93 10.18 -16.94
CA PRO A 108 20.17 9.55 -17.40
C PRO A 108 20.87 8.77 -16.28
N GLU A 109 20.55 9.04 -15.02
CA GLU A 109 21.20 8.48 -13.84
C GLU A 109 20.21 8.26 -12.68
N ILE A 110 20.65 7.50 -11.67
CA ILE A 110 19.82 7.12 -10.52
C ILE A 110 19.39 8.32 -9.65
N ILE A 111 20.20 9.36 -9.56
CA ILE A 111 19.88 10.56 -8.77
C ILE A 111 18.71 11.31 -9.40
N THR A 112 18.76 11.53 -10.71
CA THR A 112 17.68 12.18 -11.47
C THR A 112 16.39 11.33 -11.42
N LEU A 113 16.51 10.01 -11.58
CA LEU A 113 15.38 9.08 -11.41
C LEU A 113 14.78 9.20 -10.01
N THR A 114 15.62 9.24 -8.98
CA THR A 114 15.20 9.38 -7.59
C THR A 114 14.48 10.71 -7.36
N ALA A 115 15.00 11.81 -7.88
CA ALA A 115 14.35 13.11 -7.78
C ALA A 115 12.96 13.12 -8.42
N GLY A 116 12.82 12.55 -9.62
CA GLY A 116 11.53 12.39 -10.29
C GLY A 116 10.56 11.54 -9.46
N ARG A 117 11.03 10.45 -8.87
CA ARG A 117 10.25 9.56 -7.99
C ARG A 117 9.82 10.24 -6.68
N ILE A 118 10.66 11.08 -6.08
CA ILE A 118 10.30 11.88 -4.90
C ILE A 118 9.16 12.84 -5.25
N ILE A 119 9.27 13.55 -6.37
CA ILE A 119 8.24 14.47 -6.85
C ILE A 119 6.92 13.76 -7.11
N GLN A 120 6.94 12.58 -7.76
CA GLN A 120 5.76 11.74 -7.96
C GLN A 120 5.13 11.32 -6.63
N GLY A 121 5.93 10.76 -5.71
CA GLY A 121 5.46 10.30 -4.41
C GLY A 121 4.81 11.43 -3.60
N PHE A 122 5.48 12.57 -3.47
CA PHE A 122 4.98 13.73 -2.75
C PHE A 122 3.64 14.22 -3.31
N SER A 123 3.56 14.39 -4.63
CA SER A 123 2.35 14.84 -5.31
C SER A 123 1.19 13.87 -5.11
N ALA A 124 1.42 12.58 -5.31
CA ALA A 124 0.41 11.55 -5.14
C ALA A 124 -0.05 11.44 -3.68
N GLY A 125 0.85 11.64 -2.71
CA GLY A 125 0.52 11.70 -1.29
C GLY A 125 -0.47 12.81 -0.97
N ILE A 126 -0.26 14.01 -1.50
CA ILE A 126 -1.18 15.14 -1.34
C ILE A 126 -2.52 14.85 -2.04
N LEU A 127 -2.50 14.31 -3.26
CA LEU A 127 -3.70 13.96 -4.00
C LEU A 127 -4.54 12.92 -3.27
N PHE A 128 -3.91 12.01 -2.52
CA PHE A 128 -4.59 10.91 -1.83
C PHE A 128 -5.73 11.39 -0.93
N LEU A 129 -5.50 12.31 -0.03
CA LEU A 129 -6.54 12.87 0.86
C LEU A 129 -7.20 14.13 0.30
N THR A 130 -6.79 14.61 -0.87
CA THR A 130 -7.48 15.68 -1.60
C THR A 130 -8.72 15.15 -2.30
N ILE A 131 -8.60 14.03 -3.04
CA ILE A 131 -9.67 13.55 -3.93
C ILE A 131 -10.47 12.36 -3.35
N LEU A 132 -9.85 11.48 -2.57
CA LEU A 132 -10.51 10.27 -2.06
C LEU A 132 -11.76 10.54 -1.20
N PRO A 133 -11.77 11.51 -0.26
CA PRO A 133 -12.97 11.86 0.49
C PRO A 133 -14.08 12.41 -0.42
N LEU A 134 -13.70 13.19 -1.43
CA LEU A 134 -14.66 13.71 -2.40
C LEU A 134 -15.30 12.58 -3.23
N SER A 135 -14.52 11.59 -3.60
CA SER A 135 -15.01 10.42 -4.33
C SER A 135 -16.13 9.72 -3.54
N LEU A 136 -15.94 9.49 -2.23
CA LEU A 136 -16.96 8.87 -1.39
C LEU A 136 -18.27 9.67 -1.33
N ILE A 137 -18.18 10.99 -1.12
CA ILE A 137 -19.38 11.84 -0.96
C ILE A 137 -20.07 12.15 -2.27
N SER A 138 -19.40 12.00 -3.42
CA SER A 138 -19.98 12.22 -4.74
C SER A 138 -20.99 11.16 -5.15
N PHE A 139 -20.95 9.97 -4.54
CA PHE A 139 -21.92 8.91 -4.82
C PHE A 139 -23.28 9.23 -4.21
N PRO A 140 -24.36 9.09 -5.00
CA PRO A 140 -25.73 9.19 -4.49
C PRO A 140 -25.95 8.22 -3.32
N ASN A 141 -26.71 8.63 -2.30
CA ASN A 141 -26.87 7.83 -1.09
C ASN A 141 -27.32 6.39 -1.36
N LYS A 142 -28.25 6.18 -2.32
CA LYS A 142 -28.79 4.85 -2.66
C LYS A 142 -27.73 3.87 -3.17
N ILE A 143 -26.71 4.36 -3.88
CA ILE A 143 -25.66 3.54 -4.52
C ILE A 143 -24.28 3.78 -3.92
N ARG A 144 -24.19 4.43 -2.74
CA ARG A 144 -22.91 4.78 -2.14
C ARG A 144 -22.02 3.57 -1.83
N ASN A 145 -22.60 2.41 -1.61
CA ASN A 145 -21.85 1.16 -1.45
C ASN A 145 -21.03 0.80 -2.70
N THR A 146 -21.49 1.18 -3.91
CA THR A 146 -20.77 0.95 -5.17
C THR A 146 -19.41 1.68 -5.21
N PHE A 147 -19.24 2.74 -4.40
CA PHE A 147 -17.93 3.36 -4.16
C PHE A 147 -16.87 2.33 -3.78
N LEU A 148 -17.22 1.37 -2.92
CA LEU A 148 -16.29 0.33 -2.48
C LEU A 148 -15.78 -0.49 -3.66
N PHE A 149 -16.71 -0.92 -4.52
CA PHE A 149 -16.33 -1.67 -5.71
C PHE A 149 -15.42 -0.85 -6.62
N MET A 150 -15.85 0.34 -7.01
CA MET A 150 -15.13 1.15 -8.02
C MET A 150 -13.74 1.58 -7.55
N ILE A 151 -13.62 2.12 -6.35
CA ILE A 151 -12.35 2.67 -5.87
C ILE A 151 -11.38 1.56 -5.48
N ILE A 152 -11.87 0.49 -4.86
CA ILE A 152 -11.01 -0.62 -4.47
C ILE A 152 -10.47 -1.34 -5.70
N THR A 153 -11.35 -1.75 -6.62
CA THR A 153 -10.92 -2.42 -7.86
C THR A 153 -10.05 -1.50 -8.71
N GLY A 154 -10.34 -0.20 -8.75
CA GLY A 154 -9.54 0.76 -9.50
C GLY A 154 -8.12 0.94 -8.94
N LEU A 155 -7.96 1.14 -7.63
CA LEU A 155 -6.63 1.33 -7.01
C LEU A 155 -5.79 0.06 -7.02
N PHE A 156 -6.37 -1.09 -6.68
CA PHE A 156 -5.67 -2.37 -6.78
C PHE A 156 -5.48 -2.82 -8.23
N GLY A 157 -6.42 -2.46 -9.13
CA GLY A 157 -6.28 -2.65 -10.56
C GLY A 157 -5.08 -1.88 -11.13
N ALA A 158 -4.85 -0.66 -10.67
CA ALA A 158 -3.64 0.09 -11.04
C ALA A 158 -2.35 -0.64 -10.60
N THR A 159 -2.36 -1.30 -9.43
CA THR A 159 -1.23 -2.14 -8.99
C THR A 159 -1.06 -3.35 -9.92
N ALA A 160 -2.13 -4.05 -10.26
CA ALA A 160 -2.09 -5.20 -11.17
C ALA A 160 -1.64 -4.81 -12.59
N LEU A 161 -2.09 -3.65 -13.08
CA LEU A 161 -1.59 -3.07 -14.34
C LEU A 161 -0.10 -2.73 -14.26
N GLY A 162 0.37 -2.25 -13.10
CA GLY A 162 1.81 -2.05 -12.85
C GLY A 162 2.62 -3.34 -12.98
N ALA A 163 2.08 -4.47 -12.53
CA ALA A 163 2.70 -5.78 -12.72
C ALA A 163 2.67 -6.22 -14.20
N LEU A 164 1.51 -6.12 -14.85
CA LEU A 164 1.34 -6.49 -16.26
C LEU A 164 2.30 -5.70 -17.15
N PHE A 165 2.24 -4.38 -17.10
CA PHE A 165 3.10 -3.54 -17.92
C PHE A 165 4.58 -3.61 -17.49
N GLY A 166 4.84 -3.84 -16.20
CA GLY A 166 6.18 -4.13 -15.70
C GLY A 166 6.78 -5.39 -16.33
N SER A 167 6.00 -6.46 -16.49
CA SER A 167 6.42 -7.68 -17.17
C SER A 167 6.68 -7.47 -18.66
N VAL A 168 5.80 -6.71 -19.34
CA VAL A 168 6.02 -6.33 -20.74
C VAL A 168 7.32 -5.52 -20.88
N SER A 169 7.57 -4.60 -19.96
CA SER A 169 8.80 -3.80 -19.90
C SER A 169 10.06 -4.65 -19.81
N LEU A 170 10.02 -5.74 -19.04
CA LEU A 170 11.12 -6.70 -18.93
C LEU A 170 11.37 -7.44 -20.25
N THR A 171 10.30 -7.81 -20.96
CA THR A 171 10.39 -8.53 -22.23
C THR A 171 11.02 -7.67 -23.34
N ILE A 172 10.74 -6.37 -23.35
CA ILE A 172 11.26 -5.43 -24.35
C ILE A 172 12.54 -4.71 -23.91
N ASP A 173 13.08 -5.06 -22.74
CA ASP A 173 14.26 -4.44 -22.10
C ASP A 173 14.20 -2.91 -22.06
N SER A 174 13.01 -2.37 -21.78
CA SER A 174 12.79 -0.93 -21.73
C SER A 174 11.87 -0.59 -20.56
N TRP A 175 12.27 0.36 -19.72
CA TRP A 175 11.52 0.76 -18.51
C TRP A 175 10.97 2.19 -18.56
N ARG A 176 11.52 3.06 -19.43
CA ARG A 176 11.17 4.49 -19.45
C ARG A 176 9.72 4.74 -19.86
N TRP A 177 9.18 3.92 -20.73
CA TRP A 177 7.79 4.06 -21.21
C TRP A 177 6.75 3.91 -20.09
N LEU A 178 7.07 3.19 -18.99
CA LEU A 178 6.21 3.09 -17.83
C LEU A 178 5.93 4.46 -17.19
N PHE A 179 6.93 5.33 -17.19
CA PHE A 179 6.79 6.70 -16.69
C PHE A 179 6.06 7.61 -17.68
N TYR A 180 6.18 7.37 -18.99
CA TYR A 180 5.35 8.06 -19.99
C TYR A 180 3.87 7.69 -19.86
N LEU A 181 3.53 6.45 -19.53
CA LEU A 181 2.15 6.06 -19.22
C LEU A 181 1.60 6.82 -18.00
N ASN A 182 2.39 7.00 -16.95
CA ASN A 182 2.01 7.84 -15.82
C ASN A 182 1.81 9.31 -16.21
N GLY A 183 2.68 9.83 -17.07
CA GLY A 183 2.53 11.16 -17.64
C GLY A 183 1.23 11.30 -18.43
N PHE A 184 0.90 10.32 -19.26
CA PHE A 184 -0.37 10.29 -20.00
C PHE A 184 -1.59 10.27 -19.07
N ALA A 185 -1.57 9.44 -18.01
CA ALA A 185 -2.63 9.41 -17.00
C ALA A 185 -2.78 10.78 -16.30
N ALA A 186 -1.67 11.45 -16.01
CA ALA A 186 -1.67 12.79 -15.41
C ALA A 186 -2.28 13.84 -16.37
N VAL A 187 -1.94 13.79 -17.65
CA VAL A 187 -2.54 14.68 -18.66
C VAL A 187 -4.06 14.47 -18.74
N LEU A 188 -4.53 13.22 -18.75
CA LEU A 188 -5.96 12.92 -18.70
C LEU A 188 -6.62 13.51 -17.45
N CYS A 189 -5.97 13.36 -16.28
CA CYS A 189 -6.44 13.94 -15.02
C CYS A 189 -6.48 15.48 -15.06
N LEU A 190 -5.52 16.14 -15.70
CA LEU A 190 -5.51 17.60 -15.87
C LEU A 190 -6.69 18.05 -16.73
N VAL A 191 -6.88 17.42 -17.89
CA VAL A 191 -7.97 17.76 -18.82
C VAL A 191 -9.33 17.53 -18.15
N ILE A 192 -9.58 16.31 -17.66
CA ILE A 192 -10.88 15.97 -17.04
C ILE A 192 -11.11 16.82 -15.78
N GLY A 193 -10.10 16.97 -14.92
CA GLY A 193 -10.20 17.74 -13.69
C GLY A 193 -10.43 19.24 -13.91
N PHE A 194 -9.87 19.79 -14.99
CA PHE A 194 -10.10 21.18 -15.35
C PHE A 194 -11.59 21.48 -15.65
N TYR A 195 -12.29 20.58 -16.32
CA TYR A 195 -13.70 20.75 -16.67
C TYR A 195 -14.65 20.26 -15.56
N ALA A 196 -14.31 19.16 -14.87
CA ALA A 196 -15.25 18.46 -14.01
C ALA A 196 -15.19 18.84 -12.52
N LEU A 197 -14.03 19.32 -12.02
CA LEU A 197 -13.92 19.64 -10.59
C LEU A 197 -14.58 20.97 -10.23
N PRO A 198 -15.38 21.01 -9.15
CA PRO A 198 -16.05 22.22 -8.72
C PRO A 198 -15.07 23.26 -8.20
N LYS A 199 -15.36 24.54 -8.45
CA LYS A 199 -14.63 25.67 -7.87
C LYS A 199 -15.12 25.90 -6.43
N ASN A 200 -14.48 25.26 -5.45
CA ASN A 200 -14.82 25.52 -4.04
C ASN A 200 -14.18 26.83 -3.58
N LYS A 201 -14.93 27.59 -2.77
CA LYS A 201 -14.43 28.78 -2.09
C LYS A 201 -13.31 28.37 -1.12
N LYS A 202 -12.27 29.19 -1.05
CA LYS A 202 -11.24 29.09 0.00
C LYS A 202 -11.93 29.18 1.36
N GLN A 203 -11.64 28.26 2.25
CA GLN A 203 -12.05 28.42 3.65
C GLN A 203 -11.01 29.29 4.37
N ASP A 204 -11.52 30.19 5.20
CA ASP A 204 -10.74 31.23 5.85
C ASP A 204 -9.54 30.70 6.65
N ASN A 205 -8.45 31.46 6.62
CA ASN A 205 -7.11 31.13 7.08
C ASN A 205 -7.01 31.01 8.61
N LYS A 206 -7.48 29.91 9.16
CA LYS A 206 -7.06 29.56 10.54
C LYS A 206 -5.66 28.96 10.49
N LYS A 207 -4.74 29.48 11.29
CA LYS A 207 -3.31 29.14 11.31
C LYS A 207 -3.07 27.62 11.30
N ALA A 208 -2.33 27.12 10.30
CA ALA A 208 -1.86 25.74 10.26
C ALA A 208 -0.82 25.51 11.37
N ASP A 209 -0.70 24.29 11.86
CA ASP A 209 0.34 23.88 12.81
C ASP A 209 1.72 23.91 12.12
N LYS A 210 2.43 25.03 12.28
CA LYS A 210 3.76 25.21 11.70
C LYS A 210 4.82 24.36 12.39
N THR A 211 4.68 24.20 13.72
CA THR A 211 5.64 23.41 14.52
C THR A 211 5.52 21.91 14.21
N GLY A 212 4.29 21.40 14.17
CA GLY A 212 4.05 20.02 13.76
C GLY A 212 4.53 19.74 12.33
N LEU A 213 4.28 20.67 11.40
CA LEU A 213 4.79 20.55 10.03
C LEU A 213 6.32 20.53 9.99
N PHE A 214 7.00 21.41 10.73
CA PHE A 214 8.46 21.45 10.80
C PHE A 214 9.03 20.15 11.35
N LEU A 215 8.51 19.67 12.49
CA LEU A 215 8.97 18.41 13.12
C LEU A 215 8.73 17.21 12.21
N TYR A 216 7.58 17.16 11.54
CA TYR A 216 7.27 16.08 10.60
C TYR A 216 8.18 16.11 9.37
N SER A 217 8.50 17.30 8.85
CA SER A 217 9.47 17.47 7.76
C SER A 217 10.86 17.01 8.18
N LEU A 218 11.32 17.43 9.36
CA LEU A 218 12.63 17.04 9.91
C LEU A 218 12.71 15.51 10.13
N LEU A 219 11.65 14.90 10.66
CA LEU A 219 11.54 13.45 10.82
C LEU A 219 11.74 12.73 9.47
N MET A 220 11.07 13.18 8.41
CA MET A 220 11.19 12.56 7.08
C MET A 220 12.60 12.70 6.50
N ILE A 221 13.24 13.85 6.68
CA ILE A 221 14.62 14.10 6.22
C ILE A 221 15.61 13.20 6.99
N VAL A 222 15.48 13.11 8.32
CA VAL A 222 16.35 12.28 9.15
C VAL A 222 16.18 10.80 8.83
N LEU A 223 14.96 10.34 8.50
CA LEU A 223 14.70 8.95 8.11
C LEU A 223 15.22 8.61 6.71
N ALA A 224 15.31 9.57 5.81
CA ALA A 224 15.67 9.31 4.41
C ALA A 224 17.03 8.60 4.29
N PHE A 225 18.04 9.08 4.99
CA PHE A 225 19.40 8.54 4.92
C PHE A 225 19.49 7.09 5.44
N PRO A 226 19.07 6.77 6.68
CA PRO A 226 19.19 5.41 7.19
C PRO A 226 18.33 4.41 6.41
N LEU A 227 17.12 4.77 5.97
CA LEU A 227 16.27 3.87 5.22
C LEU A 227 16.84 3.52 3.84
N CYS A 228 17.51 4.45 3.16
CA CYS A 228 18.18 4.17 1.89
C CYS A 228 19.43 3.30 2.03
N ASN A 229 20.11 3.35 3.18
CA ASN A 229 21.40 2.69 3.39
C ASN A 229 21.32 1.47 4.31
N LEU A 230 20.15 1.16 4.86
CA LEU A 230 19.95 0.09 5.85
C LEU A 230 20.46 -1.27 5.35
N THR A 231 20.12 -1.61 4.11
CA THR A 231 20.48 -2.89 3.50
C THR A 231 22.00 -3.03 3.33
N GLN A 232 22.68 -1.95 2.97
CA GLN A 232 24.14 -1.99 2.73
C GLN A 232 24.95 -1.98 4.02
N LYS A 233 24.58 -1.10 4.95
CA LYS A 233 25.41 -0.82 6.15
C LYS A 233 24.99 -1.63 7.37
N GLY A 234 23.76 -2.17 7.37
CA GLY A 234 23.20 -2.91 8.49
C GLY A 234 22.78 -2.03 9.66
N PHE A 235 21.97 -2.62 10.52
CA PHE A 235 21.34 -1.91 11.64
C PHE A 235 22.34 -1.42 12.71
N THR A 236 23.41 -2.16 12.93
CA THR A 236 24.42 -1.87 13.96
C THR A 236 25.44 -0.81 13.55
N SER A 237 25.41 -0.39 12.28
CA SER A 237 26.34 0.62 11.78
C SER A 237 26.10 1.99 12.41
N ILE A 238 27.18 2.69 12.75
CA ILE A 238 27.16 4.08 13.26
C ILE A 238 26.53 5.06 12.26
N TYR A 239 26.46 4.70 10.98
CA TYR A 239 25.79 5.49 9.96
C TYR A 239 24.27 5.25 9.91
N ILE A 240 23.74 4.30 10.68
CA ILE A 240 22.32 3.91 10.64
C ILE A 240 21.63 4.12 12.00
N TRP A 241 22.08 3.42 13.06
CA TRP A 241 21.36 3.42 14.32
C TRP A 241 21.20 4.80 14.98
N PRO A 242 22.19 5.75 14.94
CA PRO A 242 21.98 7.05 15.56
C PRO A 242 20.87 7.87 14.88
N PHE A 243 20.78 7.78 13.55
CA PHE A 243 19.72 8.44 12.80
C PHE A 243 18.34 7.82 13.07
N LEU A 244 18.27 6.49 13.25
CA LEU A 244 17.02 5.83 13.64
C LEU A 244 16.58 6.22 15.04
N VAL A 245 17.52 6.33 15.99
CA VAL A 245 17.24 6.83 17.34
C VAL A 245 16.77 8.30 17.29
N ALA A 246 17.47 9.15 16.55
CA ALA A 246 17.05 10.55 16.36
C ALA A 246 15.67 10.65 15.72
N ALA A 247 15.37 9.81 14.73
CA ALA A 247 14.06 9.75 14.12
C ALA A 247 12.96 9.28 15.09
N ALA A 248 13.27 8.30 15.95
CA ALA A 248 12.34 7.85 16.98
C ALA A 248 12.05 8.97 18.00
N LEU A 249 13.06 9.71 18.43
CA LEU A 249 12.90 10.87 19.33
C LEU A 249 12.08 11.99 18.65
N LEU A 250 12.36 12.28 17.38
CA LEU A 250 11.59 13.25 16.60
C LEU A 250 10.12 12.82 16.43
N LEU A 251 9.87 11.53 16.22
CA LEU A 251 8.51 10.99 16.12
C LEU A 251 7.74 11.18 17.45
N VAL A 252 8.37 10.86 18.59
CA VAL A 252 7.78 11.07 19.90
C VAL A 252 7.49 12.56 20.15
N LEU A 253 8.46 13.43 19.81
CA LEU A 253 8.29 14.88 19.94
C LEU A 253 7.18 15.40 19.02
N PHE A 254 7.13 14.93 17.77
CA PHE A 254 6.07 15.28 16.83
C PHE A 254 4.69 14.90 17.38
N ILE A 255 4.52 13.65 17.85
CA ILE A 255 3.26 13.18 18.44
C ILE A 255 2.88 14.03 19.66
N TYR A 256 3.84 14.34 20.52
CA TYR A 256 3.61 15.16 21.71
C TYR A 256 3.13 16.59 21.37
N VAL A 257 3.80 17.24 20.43
CA VAL A 257 3.44 18.59 19.96
C VAL A 257 2.08 18.58 19.28
N ASP A 258 1.86 17.61 18.40
CA ASP A 258 0.62 17.46 17.62
C ASP A 258 -0.59 17.16 18.55
N LEU A 259 -0.38 16.37 19.60
CA LEU A 259 -1.40 16.14 20.64
C LEU A 259 -1.76 17.43 21.43
N LYS A 260 -0.87 18.41 21.53
CA LYS A 260 -1.14 19.69 22.20
C LYS A 260 -1.70 20.76 21.28
N ALA A 261 -1.49 20.62 19.97
CA ALA A 261 -1.92 21.61 18.99
C ALA A 261 -3.45 21.74 18.93
N GLU A 262 -3.95 22.96 18.79
CA GLU A 262 -5.39 23.21 18.55
C GLU A 262 -5.85 22.70 17.19
N LYS A 263 -4.96 22.76 16.19
CA LYS A 263 -5.19 22.32 14.80
C LYS A 263 -4.05 21.45 14.33
N PRO A 264 -3.99 20.21 14.86
CA PRO A 264 -2.91 19.30 14.59
C PRO A 264 -2.82 18.96 13.10
N LEU A 265 -1.58 18.68 12.64
CA LEU A 265 -1.34 18.16 11.29
C LEU A 265 -1.93 16.75 11.15
N VAL A 266 -1.74 15.91 12.16
CA VAL A 266 -2.27 14.55 12.26
C VAL A 266 -3.09 14.41 13.53
N PRO A 267 -4.42 14.50 13.49
CA PRO A 267 -5.27 14.58 14.69
C PRO A 267 -5.34 13.25 15.46
N PHE A 268 -4.25 12.82 16.12
CA PHE A 268 -4.14 11.56 16.86
C PHE A 268 -5.25 11.35 17.90
N ARG A 269 -5.73 12.41 18.52
CA ARG A 269 -6.84 12.35 19.49
C ARG A 269 -8.11 11.74 18.90
N SER A 270 -8.29 11.81 17.57
CA SER A 270 -9.47 11.27 16.88
C SER A 270 -9.57 9.75 16.95
N LEU A 271 -8.47 9.05 17.26
CA LEU A 271 -8.38 7.59 17.35
C LEU A 271 -8.45 7.06 18.81
N LYS A 272 -8.58 7.92 19.82
CA LYS A 272 -8.49 7.51 21.23
C LYS A 272 -9.56 6.50 21.66
N ALA A 273 -10.74 6.50 21.06
CA ALA A 273 -11.80 5.55 21.41
C ALA A 273 -11.50 4.14 20.85
N ALA A 274 -11.90 3.10 21.58
CA ALA A 274 -11.65 1.69 21.21
C ALA A 274 -12.15 1.33 19.80
N LYS A 275 -13.29 1.88 19.39
CA LYS A 275 -13.91 1.60 18.10
C LYS A 275 -13.13 2.12 16.89
N PRO A 276 -12.67 3.38 16.81
CA PRO A 276 -11.76 3.80 15.74
C PRO A 276 -10.35 3.20 15.89
N PHE A 277 -9.87 2.96 17.10
CA PHE A 277 -8.56 2.36 17.35
C PHE A 277 -8.46 0.95 16.76
N SER A 278 -9.42 0.05 17.05
CA SER A 278 -9.42 -1.31 16.49
C SER A 278 -9.45 -1.32 14.96
N GLY A 279 -10.27 -0.47 14.33
CA GLY A 279 -10.28 -0.30 12.88
C GLY A 279 -8.93 0.21 12.33
N THR A 280 -8.27 1.10 13.06
CA THR A 280 -6.94 1.61 12.70
C THR A 280 -5.89 0.51 12.73
N VAL A 281 -5.87 -0.31 13.79
CA VAL A 281 -4.94 -1.45 13.88
C VAL A 281 -5.19 -2.44 12.74
N MET A 282 -6.46 -2.77 12.44
CA MET A 282 -6.81 -3.59 11.28
C MET A 282 -6.19 -3.05 9.98
N ALA A 283 -6.39 -1.76 9.71
CA ALA A 283 -5.93 -1.14 8.46
C ALA A 283 -4.40 -1.03 8.37
N ILE A 284 -3.72 -0.76 9.48
CA ILE A 284 -2.25 -0.70 9.53
C ILE A 284 -1.66 -2.10 9.36
N ALA A 285 -2.11 -3.07 10.16
CA ALA A 285 -1.61 -4.45 10.10
C ALA A 285 -1.83 -5.07 8.72
N SER A 286 -3.00 -4.87 8.10
CA SER A 286 -3.26 -5.37 6.75
C SER A 286 -2.41 -4.68 5.68
N HIS A 287 -2.07 -3.41 5.85
CA HIS A 287 -1.15 -2.72 4.94
C HIS A 287 0.28 -3.24 5.08
N LEU A 288 0.75 -3.47 6.31
CA LEU A 288 2.05 -4.09 6.56
C LEU A 288 2.10 -5.52 6.01
N ALA A 289 1.03 -6.30 6.21
CA ALA A 289 0.90 -7.63 5.60
C ALA A 289 1.00 -7.58 4.08
N LEU A 290 0.37 -6.59 3.43
CA LEU A 290 0.47 -6.38 1.98
C LEU A 290 1.92 -6.12 1.55
N VAL A 291 2.63 -5.21 2.22
CA VAL A 291 4.01 -4.85 1.88
C VAL A 291 4.94 -6.06 2.04
N ILE A 292 4.80 -6.81 3.15
CA ILE A 292 5.59 -8.02 3.42
C ILE A 292 5.29 -9.10 2.38
N ALA A 293 4.01 -9.36 2.10
CA ALA A 293 3.60 -10.37 1.15
C ALA A 293 4.10 -10.08 -0.27
N ILE A 294 4.01 -8.82 -0.72
CA ILE A 294 4.53 -8.39 -2.03
C ILE A 294 6.03 -8.63 -2.12
N ALA A 295 6.80 -8.19 -1.12
CA ALA A 295 8.25 -8.35 -1.10
C ALA A 295 8.65 -9.84 -1.05
N GLY A 296 8.00 -10.62 -0.18
CA GLY A 296 8.29 -12.03 0.02
C GLY A 296 7.98 -12.88 -1.20
N ILE A 297 6.76 -12.77 -1.73
CA ILE A 297 6.33 -13.66 -2.81
C ILE A 297 7.02 -13.36 -4.13
N ASN A 298 7.21 -12.09 -4.50
CA ASN A 298 7.95 -11.74 -5.71
C ASN A 298 9.39 -12.26 -5.66
N GLY A 299 10.04 -12.12 -4.50
CA GLY A 299 11.38 -12.63 -4.29
C GLY A 299 11.43 -14.18 -4.33
N PHE A 300 10.49 -14.85 -3.68
CA PHE A 300 10.39 -16.31 -3.70
C PHE A 300 10.19 -16.85 -5.11
N LEU A 301 9.26 -16.31 -5.90
CA LEU A 301 8.99 -16.73 -7.26
C LEU A 301 10.21 -16.58 -8.18
N ARG A 302 11.01 -15.55 -7.97
CA ARG A 302 12.21 -15.29 -8.79
C ARG A 302 13.42 -16.08 -8.34
N ASN A 303 13.68 -16.13 -7.04
CA ASN A 303 14.95 -16.62 -6.49
C ASN A 303 14.93 -18.11 -6.13
N ASN A 304 13.73 -18.68 -5.87
CA ASN A 304 13.59 -20.08 -5.50
C ASN A 304 12.93 -20.92 -6.60
N LEU A 305 11.90 -20.38 -7.28
CA LEU A 305 11.23 -21.09 -8.37
C LEU A 305 11.79 -20.73 -9.74
N ASP A 306 12.65 -19.72 -9.84
CA ASP A 306 13.27 -19.23 -11.08
C ASP A 306 12.25 -19.01 -12.22
N LEU A 307 11.04 -18.54 -11.85
CA LEU A 307 9.95 -18.39 -12.80
C LEU A 307 10.17 -17.20 -13.73
N PRO A 308 9.91 -17.38 -15.05
CA PRO A 308 9.83 -16.29 -15.99
C PRO A 308 8.85 -15.19 -15.56
N PHE A 309 9.13 -13.95 -15.90
CA PHE A 309 8.34 -12.78 -15.47
C PHE A 309 6.86 -12.85 -15.88
N VAL A 310 6.53 -13.56 -16.95
CA VAL A 310 5.14 -13.79 -17.39
C VAL A 310 4.31 -14.44 -16.28
N TYR A 311 4.88 -15.42 -15.55
CA TYR A 311 4.19 -16.10 -14.45
C TYR A 311 3.92 -15.15 -13.28
N ILE A 312 4.82 -14.18 -13.03
CA ILE A 312 4.60 -13.15 -12.00
C ILE A 312 3.39 -12.28 -12.36
N THR A 313 3.18 -11.99 -13.66
CA THR A 313 1.98 -11.30 -14.12
C THR A 313 0.71 -12.07 -13.81
N TYR A 314 0.67 -13.37 -14.11
CA TYR A 314 -0.48 -14.22 -13.76
C TYR A 314 -0.73 -14.26 -12.26
N PHE A 315 0.31 -14.27 -11.46
CA PHE A 315 0.23 -14.20 -10.01
C PHE A 315 -0.51 -12.93 -9.54
N TRP A 316 -0.16 -11.79 -10.09
CA TRP A 316 -0.82 -10.51 -9.78
C TRP A 316 -2.25 -10.43 -10.30
N LEU A 317 -2.55 -11.06 -11.43
CA LEU A 317 -3.93 -11.16 -11.92
C LEU A 317 -4.81 -11.99 -10.98
N TRP A 318 -4.31 -13.10 -10.44
CA TRP A 318 -5.02 -13.89 -9.44
C TRP A 318 -5.20 -13.14 -8.12
N PHE A 319 -4.16 -12.42 -7.67
CA PHE A 319 -4.28 -11.51 -6.53
C PHE A 319 -5.41 -10.49 -6.74
N PHE A 320 -5.45 -9.87 -7.91
CA PHE A 320 -6.49 -8.92 -8.27
C PHE A 320 -7.87 -9.57 -8.38
N ALA A 321 -7.99 -10.77 -8.93
CA ALA A 321 -9.24 -11.52 -8.99
C ALA A 321 -9.84 -11.74 -7.59
N GLY A 322 -9.04 -12.13 -6.61
CA GLY A 322 -9.47 -12.23 -5.21
C GLY A 322 -10.00 -10.91 -4.65
N ILE A 323 -9.34 -9.80 -4.98
CA ILE A 323 -9.79 -8.46 -4.58
C ILE A 323 -11.13 -8.09 -5.23
N VAL A 324 -11.33 -8.37 -6.52
CA VAL A 324 -12.58 -8.10 -7.24
C VAL A 324 -13.74 -8.86 -6.62
N VAL A 325 -13.57 -10.16 -6.36
CA VAL A 325 -14.59 -10.99 -5.69
C VAL A 325 -14.99 -10.36 -4.35
N THR A 326 -14.02 -9.99 -3.52
CA THR A 326 -14.32 -9.38 -2.21
C THR A 326 -14.80 -7.94 -2.31
N ALA A 327 -14.49 -7.22 -3.37
CA ALA A 327 -15.06 -5.89 -3.61
C ALA A 327 -16.58 -5.98 -3.86
N VAL A 328 -17.03 -6.99 -4.63
CA VAL A 328 -18.46 -7.29 -4.80
C VAL A 328 -19.10 -7.65 -3.46
N LEU A 329 -18.49 -8.61 -2.72
CA LEU A 329 -19.00 -9.02 -1.41
C LEU A 329 -19.11 -7.85 -0.42
N LYS A 330 -18.09 -6.98 -0.37
CA LYS A 330 -18.12 -5.78 0.48
C LYS A 330 -19.23 -4.82 0.08
N THR A 331 -19.43 -4.60 -1.20
CA THR A 331 -20.50 -3.72 -1.69
C THR A 331 -21.88 -4.21 -1.25
N LEU A 332 -22.09 -5.52 -1.23
CA LEU A 332 -23.38 -6.14 -0.88
C LEU A 332 -23.56 -6.32 0.64
N LEU A 333 -22.50 -6.63 1.35
CA LEU A 333 -22.57 -7.13 2.73
C LEU A 333 -22.02 -6.17 3.79
N TYR A 334 -21.30 -5.10 3.43
CA TYR A 334 -20.66 -4.23 4.40
C TYR A 334 -21.66 -3.65 5.43
N ASP A 335 -22.79 -3.13 4.97
CA ASP A 335 -23.80 -2.54 5.85
C ASP A 335 -24.52 -3.59 6.72
N LYS A 336 -24.57 -4.84 6.26
CA LYS A 336 -25.19 -5.96 7.00
C LYS A 336 -24.25 -6.55 8.05
N LEU A 337 -23.03 -6.90 7.65
CA LEU A 337 -22.05 -7.60 8.49
C LEU A 337 -21.18 -6.64 9.30
N GLY A 338 -20.83 -5.49 8.72
CA GLY A 338 -19.93 -4.51 9.32
C GLY A 338 -18.44 -4.85 9.12
N ALA A 339 -17.59 -3.89 9.47
CA ALA A 339 -16.14 -3.96 9.29
C ALA A 339 -15.47 -5.12 10.04
N GLY A 340 -15.95 -5.41 11.27
CA GLY A 340 -15.35 -6.43 12.13
C GLY A 340 -15.49 -7.84 11.57
N VAL A 341 -16.71 -8.25 11.16
CA VAL A 341 -16.96 -9.58 10.61
C VAL A 341 -16.22 -9.80 9.29
N LEU A 342 -16.27 -8.81 8.40
CA LEU A 342 -15.51 -8.87 7.14
C LEU A 342 -14.01 -8.96 7.41
N GLY A 343 -13.51 -8.19 8.39
CA GLY A 343 -12.12 -8.25 8.80
C GLY A 343 -11.73 -9.60 9.39
N PHE A 344 -12.59 -10.22 10.20
CA PHE A 344 -12.37 -11.55 10.77
C PHE A 344 -12.19 -12.60 9.66
N ILE A 345 -13.12 -12.69 8.71
CA ILE A 345 -13.04 -13.60 7.57
C ILE A 345 -11.78 -13.35 6.75
N GLY A 346 -11.48 -12.07 6.46
CA GLY A 346 -10.28 -11.70 5.72
C GLY A 346 -8.99 -12.08 6.44
N SER A 347 -8.93 -11.92 7.77
CA SER A 347 -7.76 -12.31 8.57
C SER A 347 -7.52 -13.82 8.55
N LEU A 348 -8.57 -14.64 8.62
CA LEU A 348 -8.44 -16.09 8.51
C LEU A 348 -7.86 -16.52 7.16
N ALA A 349 -8.26 -15.86 6.06
CA ALA A 349 -7.69 -16.13 4.75
C ALA A 349 -6.19 -15.79 4.69
N VAL A 350 -5.76 -14.68 5.30
CA VAL A 350 -4.34 -14.31 5.34
C VAL A 350 -3.54 -15.23 6.26
N ILE A 351 -4.12 -15.67 7.40
CA ILE A 351 -3.50 -16.66 8.30
C ILE A 351 -3.27 -17.97 7.55
N TYR A 352 -4.28 -18.48 6.84
CA TYR A 352 -4.15 -19.68 6.04
C TYR A 352 -2.97 -19.56 5.06
N VAL A 353 -2.94 -18.51 4.25
CA VAL A 353 -1.88 -18.33 3.25
C VAL A 353 -0.51 -18.18 3.89
N SER A 354 -0.39 -17.41 4.97
CA SER A 354 0.91 -17.20 5.63
C SER A 354 1.42 -18.46 6.34
N ALA A 355 0.53 -19.29 6.85
CA ALA A 355 0.87 -20.60 7.45
C ALA A 355 1.42 -21.57 6.40
N GLU A 356 0.77 -21.63 5.23
CA GLU A 356 1.22 -22.47 4.10
C GLU A 356 2.56 -21.97 3.53
N TRP A 357 2.69 -20.64 3.30
CA TRP A 357 3.90 -20.09 2.73
C TRP A 357 5.13 -20.22 3.64
N ARG A 358 4.92 -20.34 4.93
CA ARG A 358 6.00 -20.56 5.91
C ARG A 358 6.74 -21.88 5.71
N VAL A 359 6.09 -22.87 5.08
CA VAL A 359 6.62 -24.22 4.88
C VAL A 359 6.68 -24.65 3.41
N MET A 360 6.34 -23.76 2.48
CA MET A 360 6.33 -24.09 1.06
C MET A 360 7.74 -24.36 0.52
N GLY A 361 7.85 -25.39 -0.32
CA GLY A 361 9.10 -25.76 -1.01
C GLY A 361 9.09 -25.38 -2.49
N PRO A 362 10.20 -25.63 -3.18
CA PRO A 362 10.30 -25.40 -4.62
C PRO A 362 9.36 -26.30 -5.44
N GLU A 363 8.90 -27.41 -4.88
CA GLU A 363 7.97 -28.36 -5.52
C GLU A 363 6.50 -27.91 -5.42
N THR A 364 6.21 -26.77 -4.80
CA THR A 364 4.84 -26.29 -4.63
C THR A 364 4.20 -25.98 -5.99
N SER A 365 3.02 -26.56 -6.26
CA SER A 365 2.36 -26.38 -7.55
C SER A 365 1.91 -24.93 -7.79
N LEU A 366 2.08 -24.46 -9.03
CA LEU A 366 1.68 -23.11 -9.42
C LEU A 366 0.17 -22.88 -9.25
N ALA A 367 -0.66 -23.89 -9.47
CA ALA A 367 -2.11 -23.79 -9.30
C ALA A 367 -2.47 -23.49 -7.84
N LEU A 368 -1.82 -24.17 -6.89
CA LEU A 368 -2.00 -23.91 -5.46
C LEU A 368 -1.55 -22.49 -5.10
N LEU A 369 -0.40 -22.07 -5.61
CA LEU A 369 0.11 -20.71 -5.38
C LEU A 369 -0.84 -19.64 -5.95
N TYR A 370 -1.43 -19.83 -7.12
CA TYR A 370 -2.43 -18.91 -7.69
C TYR A 370 -3.68 -18.83 -6.81
N PHE A 371 -4.16 -19.96 -6.30
CA PHE A 371 -5.28 -19.96 -5.38
C PHE A 371 -4.94 -19.24 -4.06
N GLN A 372 -3.77 -19.53 -3.50
CA GLN A 372 -3.33 -18.90 -2.25
C GLN A 372 -3.17 -17.39 -2.41
N VAL A 373 -2.61 -16.90 -3.53
CA VAL A 373 -2.47 -15.46 -3.74
C VAL A 373 -3.82 -14.77 -3.99
N ALA A 374 -4.79 -15.45 -4.59
CA ALA A 374 -6.16 -14.94 -4.68
C ALA A 374 -6.79 -14.81 -3.28
N CYS A 375 -6.63 -15.81 -2.42
CA CYS A 375 -7.05 -15.77 -1.01
C CYS A 375 -6.36 -14.63 -0.24
N LEU A 376 -5.05 -14.40 -0.49
CA LEU A 376 -4.30 -13.30 0.11
C LEU A 376 -4.87 -11.95 -0.29
N GLY A 377 -5.10 -11.72 -1.58
CA GLY A 377 -5.70 -10.49 -2.11
C GLY A 377 -7.09 -10.24 -1.54
N ALA A 378 -7.91 -11.29 -1.50
CA ALA A 378 -9.22 -11.28 -0.88
C ALA A 378 -9.15 -10.87 0.59
N GLY A 379 -8.31 -11.56 1.38
CA GLY A 379 -8.17 -11.35 2.81
C GLY A 379 -7.66 -9.95 3.16
N ILE A 380 -6.54 -9.54 2.55
CA ILE A 380 -5.96 -8.20 2.76
C ILE A 380 -6.96 -7.12 2.41
N SER A 381 -7.64 -7.24 1.26
CA SER A 381 -8.64 -6.27 0.83
C SER A 381 -9.82 -6.15 1.81
N MET A 382 -10.28 -7.26 2.38
CA MET A 382 -11.37 -7.26 3.37
C MET A 382 -10.96 -6.54 4.65
N VAL A 383 -9.78 -6.82 5.19
CA VAL A 383 -9.28 -6.23 6.44
C VAL A 383 -8.92 -4.77 6.25
N LEU A 384 -8.18 -4.43 5.18
CA LEU A 384 -7.69 -3.06 4.92
C LEU A 384 -8.86 -2.09 4.76
N VAL A 385 -9.82 -2.45 3.90
CA VAL A 385 -10.97 -1.59 3.61
C VAL A 385 -11.94 -1.58 4.78
N GLY A 386 -12.19 -2.74 5.38
CA GLY A 386 -12.99 -2.86 6.60
C GLY A 386 -12.44 -1.99 7.72
N GLY A 387 -11.13 -2.05 7.97
CA GLY A 387 -10.44 -1.24 8.95
C GLY A 387 -10.52 0.26 8.65
N ALA A 388 -10.24 0.67 7.41
CA ALA A 388 -10.27 2.08 7.02
C ALA A 388 -11.67 2.69 7.17
N LEU A 389 -12.70 2.04 6.65
CA LEU A 389 -14.08 2.49 6.80
C LEU A 389 -14.57 2.36 8.25
N GLY A 390 -14.20 1.25 8.91
CA GLY A 390 -14.53 1.04 10.31
C GLY A 390 -13.95 2.11 11.23
N THR A 391 -12.80 2.69 10.89
CA THR A 391 -12.21 3.85 11.57
C THR A 391 -12.95 5.14 11.21
N ALA A 392 -13.10 5.42 9.93
CA ALA A 392 -13.76 6.65 9.47
C ALA A 392 -15.20 6.75 10.00
N LEU A 393 -15.96 5.66 9.93
CA LEU A 393 -17.38 5.59 10.30
C LEU A 393 -17.61 5.14 11.77
N ALA A 394 -16.58 5.17 12.61
CA ALA A 394 -16.65 4.64 13.98
C ALA A 394 -17.58 5.41 14.93
N GLY A 395 -17.94 6.64 14.63
CA GLY A 395 -18.74 7.50 15.52
C GLY A 395 -19.28 8.72 14.79
N ASP A 396 -19.13 9.92 15.38
CA ASP A 396 -19.60 11.16 14.78
C ASP A 396 -19.03 11.37 13.37
N ILE A 397 -19.90 11.65 12.40
CA ILE A 397 -19.55 11.86 11.00
C ILE A 397 -18.68 13.11 10.82
N HIS A 398 -18.83 14.13 11.67
CA HIS A 398 -18.02 15.34 11.60
C HIS A 398 -16.54 15.08 11.90
N GLN A 399 -16.24 14.02 12.64
CA GLN A 399 -14.87 13.57 12.92
C GLN A 399 -14.33 12.55 11.91
N ALA A 400 -15.16 12.07 10.98
CA ALA A 400 -14.77 11.04 10.02
C ALA A 400 -13.55 11.45 9.17
N SER A 401 -13.52 12.71 8.74
CA SER A 401 -12.38 13.25 7.98
C SER A 401 -11.10 13.27 8.82
N MET A 402 -11.15 13.67 10.09
CA MET A 402 -9.99 13.70 10.99
C MET A 402 -9.46 12.28 11.24
N ARG A 403 -10.36 11.32 11.53
CA ARG A 403 -9.99 9.92 11.70
C ARG A 403 -9.34 9.34 10.44
N SER A 404 -9.87 9.69 9.28
CA SER A 404 -9.31 9.26 7.98
C SER A 404 -7.91 9.84 7.76
N VAL A 405 -7.70 11.12 8.05
CA VAL A 405 -6.37 11.76 7.96
C VAL A 405 -5.37 11.04 8.85
N THR A 406 -5.71 10.84 10.12
CA THR A 406 -4.81 10.18 11.08
C THR A 406 -4.48 8.76 10.65
N LEU A 407 -5.50 7.96 10.32
CA LEU A 407 -5.32 6.59 9.87
C LEU A 407 -4.38 6.49 8.67
N HIS A 408 -4.67 7.27 7.61
CA HIS A 408 -3.91 7.17 6.38
C HIS A 408 -2.49 7.73 6.53
N SER A 409 -2.28 8.74 7.38
CA SER A 409 -0.93 9.24 7.70
C SER A 409 -0.10 8.17 8.41
N ILE A 410 -0.62 7.55 9.47
CA ILE A 410 0.08 6.48 10.20
C ILE A 410 0.34 5.28 9.30
N ARG A 411 -0.68 4.83 8.54
CA ARG A 411 -0.58 3.66 7.68
C ARG A 411 0.51 3.82 6.61
N ASN A 412 0.51 4.96 5.90
CA ASN A 412 1.47 5.19 4.83
C ASN A 412 2.88 5.45 5.37
N PHE A 413 3.01 6.11 6.53
CA PHE A 413 4.28 6.25 7.23
C PHE A 413 4.84 4.88 7.63
N ALA A 414 4.03 4.02 8.27
CA ALA A 414 4.45 2.68 8.65
C ALA A 414 4.87 1.84 7.42
N GLY A 415 4.13 1.91 6.32
CA GLY A 415 4.49 1.23 5.07
C GLY A 415 5.80 1.72 4.45
N ALA A 416 6.04 3.03 4.46
CA ALA A 416 7.29 3.62 3.95
C ALA A 416 8.52 3.19 4.78
N VAL A 417 8.35 3.09 6.10
CA VAL A 417 9.44 2.67 7.01
C VAL A 417 9.70 1.17 6.93
N ILE A 418 8.66 0.32 6.93
CA ILE A 418 8.83 -1.14 6.99
C ILE A 418 9.48 -1.72 5.73
N SER A 419 9.28 -1.11 4.57
CA SER A 419 9.77 -1.65 3.29
C SER A 419 11.29 -1.84 3.25
N PRO A 420 12.14 -0.85 3.61
CA PRO A 420 13.59 -1.06 3.70
C PRO A 420 14.01 -2.08 4.79
N PHE A 421 13.25 -2.17 5.89
CA PHE A 421 13.51 -3.17 6.93
C PHE A 421 13.30 -4.60 6.43
N ILE A 422 12.30 -4.83 5.57
CA ILE A 422 12.08 -6.14 4.95
C ILE A 422 13.29 -6.52 4.08
N GLY A 423 13.79 -5.59 3.26
CA GLY A 423 14.98 -5.82 2.44
C GLY A 423 16.21 -6.17 3.27
N TRP A 424 16.46 -5.41 4.33
CA TRP A 424 17.53 -5.70 5.28
C TRP A 424 17.35 -7.05 5.98
N PHE A 425 16.13 -7.35 6.45
CA PHE A 425 15.82 -8.60 7.12
C PHE A 425 16.10 -9.81 6.23
N LEU A 426 15.61 -9.80 4.99
CA LEU A 426 15.85 -10.89 4.03
C LEU A 426 17.35 -11.09 3.75
N MET A 427 18.09 -10.00 3.54
CA MET A 427 19.53 -10.08 3.31
C MET A 427 20.28 -10.64 4.54
N LYS A 428 19.93 -10.17 5.74
CA LYS A 428 20.54 -10.63 6.98
C LYS A 428 20.24 -12.09 7.26
N GLN A 429 18.97 -12.52 7.12
CA GLN A 429 18.59 -13.91 7.36
C GLN A 429 19.19 -14.85 6.31
N ASN A 430 19.26 -14.44 5.05
CA ASN A 430 19.95 -15.21 4.03
C ASN A 430 21.44 -15.43 4.38
N ALA A 431 22.12 -14.39 4.85
CA ALA A 431 23.52 -14.51 5.28
C ALA A 431 23.68 -15.46 6.48
N VAL A 432 22.81 -15.32 7.49
CA VAL A 432 22.83 -16.19 8.69
C VAL A 432 22.54 -17.64 8.33
N ASN A 433 21.53 -17.89 7.50
CA ASN A 433 21.19 -19.25 7.05
C ASN A 433 22.31 -19.86 6.22
N TYR A 434 22.94 -19.08 5.32
CA TYR A 434 24.05 -19.56 4.51
C TYR A 434 25.26 -19.96 5.38
N GLU A 435 25.63 -19.12 6.36
CA GLU A 435 26.72 -19.45 7.30
C GLU A 435 26.40 -20.71 8.11
N GLY A 436 25.18 -20.84 8.64
CA GLY A 436 24.76 -22.05 9.34
C GLY A 436 24.87 -23.32 8.51
N ILE A 437 24.44 -23.27 7.22
CA ILE A 437 24.60 -24.38 6.28
C ILE A 437 26.10 -24.66 6.02
N ARG A 438 26.90 -23.61 5.82
CA ARG A 438 28.33 -23.75 5.61
C ARG A 438 29.04 -24.40 6.79
N GLU A 439 28.71 -23.99 8.01
CA GLU A 439 29.25 -24.57 9.24
C GLU A 439 28.87 -26.05 9.38
N SER A 440 27.61 -26.41 9.13
CA SER A 440 27.16 -27.80 9.19
C SER A 440 27.88 -28.68 8.19
N LEU A 441 28.13 -28.18 6.96
CA LEU A 441 28.87 -28.89 5.93
C LEU A 441 30.37 -29.01 6.21
N SER A 442 30.94 -28.12 7.06
CA SER A 442 32.36 -28.15 7.41
C SER A 442 32.68 -29.02 8.62
N GLN A 443 31.73 -29.27 9.50
CA GLN A 443 31.92 -29.99 10.76
C GLN A 443 31.68 -31.50 10.66
N ASP A 444 30.80 -31.94 9.73
CA ASP A 444 30.50 -33.35 9.54
C ASP A 444 31.08 -33.88 8.23
N ASP A 445 32.22 -34.54 8.34
CA ASP A 445 32.88 -35.17 7.21
C ASP A 445 32.06 -36.26 6.52
N SER A 446 31.14 -36.93 7.19
CA SER A 446 30.43 -38.08 6.65
C SER A 446 29.26 -37.68 5.75
N GLU A 447 28.44 -36.73 6.17
CA GLU A 447 27.28 -36.27 5.41
C GLU A 447 27.70 -35.44 4.19
N PHE A 448 28.68 -34.56 4.35
CA PHE A 448 29.27 -33.78 3.26
C PHE A 448 29.88 -34.69 2.18
N LYS A 449 30.69 -35.70 2.59
CA LYS A 449 31.27 -36.67 1.67
C LYS A 449 30.21 -37.48 0.92
N LEU A 450 29.12 -37.85 1.63
CA LEU A 450 28.04 -38.59 0.99
C LEU A 450 27.28 -37.73 -0.03
N GLN A 451 26.97 -36.48 0.28
CA GLN A 451 26.31 -35.57 -0.64
C GLN A 451 27.18 -35.28 -1.88
N ILE A 452 28.46 -34.98 -1.71
CA ILE A 452 29.39 -34.75 -2.83
C ILE A 452 29.52 -36.02 -3.67
N MET A 453 29.65 -37.21 -3.07
CA MET A 453 29.74 -38.47 -3.81
C MET A 453 28.51 -38.72 -4.67
N LYS A 454 27.30 -38.50 -4.10
CA LYS A 454 26.06 -38.64 -4.87
C LYS A 454 26.02 -37.70 -6.10
N LEU A 455 26.42 -36.45 -5.92
CA LEU A 455 26.45 -35.48 -7.01
C LEU A 455 27.54 -35.85 -8.06
N VAL A 456 28.71 -36.30 -7.63
CA VAL A 456 29.78 -36.77 -8.55
C VAL A 456 29.29 -37.96 -9.34
N GLN A 457 28.68 -38.95 -8.69
CA GLN A 457 28.12 -40.12 -9.38
C GLN A 457 27.01 -39.74 -10.39
N HIS A 458 26.17 -38.79 -10.04
CA HIS A 458 25.14 -38.28 -10.94
C HIS A 458 25.78 -37.67 -12.21
N PHE A 459 26.75 -36.78 -12.05
CA PHE A 459 27.43 -36.15 -13.21
C PHE A 459 28.28 -37.13 -14.03
N ILE A 460 28.86 -38.15 -13.42
CA ILE A 460 29.52 -39.26 -14.16
C ILE A 460 28.49 -40.04 -14.96
N GLY A 461 27.31 -40.29 -14.40
CA GLY A 461 26.19 -40.94 -15.09
C GLY A 461 25.68 -40.17 -16.30
N GLU A 462 25.82 -38.84 -16.28
CA GLU A 462 25.56 -37.95 -17.42
C GLU A 462 26.69 -37.91 -18.45
N GLY A 463 27.78 -38.66 -18.25
CA GLY A 463 28.88 -38.79 -19.19
C GLY A 463 30.03 -37.79 -19.00
N LEU A 464 30.07 -37.06 -17.89
CA LEU A 464 31.16 -36.12 -17.62
C LEU A 464 32.44 -36.82 -17.10
N PRO A 465 33.64 -36.38 -17.49
CA PRO A 465 34.90 -36.84 -16.93
C PRO A 465 34.97 -36.59 -15.43
N LEU A 466 35.62 -37.46 -14.66
CA LEU A 466 35.68 -37.42 -13.19
C LEU A 466 36.12 -36.07 -12.63
N THR A 467 37.10 -35.42 -13.24
CA THR A 467 37.55 -34.06 -12.81
C THR A 467 36.48 -33.00 -13.00
N THR A 468 35.79 -33.01 -14.13
CA THR A 468 34.68 -32.11 -14.42
C THR A 468 33.48 -32.39 -13.50
N ALA A 469 33.15 -33.67 -13.29
CA ALA A 469 32.08 -34.11 -12.39
C ALA A 469 32.33 -33.65 -10.96
N LYS A 470 33.56 -33.71 -10.43
CA LYS A 470 33.91 -33.19 -9.11
C LYS A 470 33.74 -31.68 -9.01
N ASN A 471 34.19 -30.94 -10.03
CA ASN A 471 34.03 -29.47 -10.03
C ASN A 471 32.56 -29.08 -10.12
N MET A 472 31.75 -29.74 -10.93
CA MET A 472 30.31 -29.52 -11.06
C MET A 472 29.58 -29.88 -9.77
N ALA A 473 29.94 -30.99 -9.12
CA ALA A 473 29.37 -31.40 -7.85
C ALA A 473 29.63 -30.34 -6.72
N SER A 474 30.86 -29.83 -6.69
CA SER A 474 31.19 -28.76 -5.71
C SER A 474 30.44 -27.48 -6.01
N TYR A 475 30.28 -27.08 -7.27
CA TYR A 475 29.51 -25.93 -7.68
C TYR A 475 28.01 -26.09 -7.31
N GLU A 476 27.45 -27.26 -7.64
CA GLU A 476 26.02 -27.55 -7.36
C GLU A 476 25.72 -27.59 -5.86
N LEU A 477 26.64 -28.14 -5.06
CA LEU A 477 26.50 -28.13 -3.59
C LEU A 477 26.44 -26.70 -3.04
N VAL A 478 27.34 -25.81 -3.50
CA VAL A 478 27.32 -24.39 -3.09
C VAL A 478 26.06 -23.69 -3.60
N ALA A 479 25.60 -23.98 -4.82
CA ALA A 479 24.38 -23.43 -5.38
C ALA A 479 23.15 -23.86 -4.57
N ASN A 480 23.07 -25.13 -4.20
CA ASN A 480 21.99 -25.67 -3.36
C ASN A 480 22.01 -25.08 -1.95
N ALA A 481 23.17 -24.90 -1.34
CA ALA A 481 23.31 -24.21 -0.05
C ALA A 481 22.79 -22.76 -0.12
N LYS A 482 23.13 -22.04 -1.19
CA LYS A 482 22.62 -20.67 -1.43
C LYS A 482 21.10 -20.66 -1.63
N ARG A 483 20.53 -21.56 -2.44
CA ARG A 483 19.08 -21.67 -2.66
C ARG A 483 18.35 -21.99 -1.34
N SER A 484 18.88 -22.93 -0.55
CA SER A 484 18.30 -23.30 0.76
C SER A 484 18.36 -22.14 1.76
N ALA A 485 19.44 -21.38 1.78
CA ALA A 485 19.58 -20.20 2.65
C ALA A 485 18.55 -19.11 2.29
N VAL A 486 18.36 -18.85 1.00
CA VAL A 486 17.36 -17.91 0.48
C VAL A 486 15.94 -18.38 0.83
N LEU A 487 15.65 -19.68 0.62
CA LEU A 487 14.36 -20.28 0.99
C LEU A 487 14.05 -20.10 2.48
N GLY A 488 15.02 -20.40 3.35
CA GLY A 488 14.89 -20.21 4.79
C GLY A 488 14.61 -18.75 5.17
N ALA A 489 15.23 -17.78 4.50
CA ALA A 489 14.95 -16.37 4.74
C ALA A 489 13.50 -15.98 4.38
N TYR A 490 12.94 -16.53 3.29
CA TYR A 490 11.53 -16.31 2.95
C TYR A 490 10.57 -16.99 3.94
N HIS A 491 10.86 -18.21 4.41
CA HIS A 491 10.07 -18.87 5.47
C HIS A 491 9.99 -18.03 6.74
N GLN A 492 11.12 -17.43 7.14
CA GLN A 492 11.18 -16.52 8.29
C GLN A 492 10.36 -15.24 8.05
N LEU A 493 10.41 -14.67 6.83
CA LEU A 493 9.58 -13.52 6.47
C LEU A 493 8.08 -13.87 6.50
N PHE A 494 7.69 -15.02 5.99
CA PHE A 494 6.29 -15.48 6.04
C PHE A 494 5.83 -15.83 7.45
N THR A 495 6.76 -16.18 8.36
CA THR A 495 6.46 -16.28 9.78
C THR A 495 6.11 -14.91 10.38
N ILE A 496 6.81 -13.83 9.99
CA ILE A 496 6.43 -12.47 10.38
C ILE A 496 5.05 -12.11 9.80
N LEU A 497 4.78 -12.49 8.55
CA LEU A 497 3.47 -12.29 7.93
C LEU A 497 2.36 -13.00 8.74
N LEU A 498 2.60 -14.22 9.20
CA LEU A 498 1.67 -14.96 10.06
C LEU A 498 1.40 -14.22 11.38
N VAL A 499 2.43 -13.72 12.05
CA VAL A 499 2.27 -12.94 13.29
C VAL A 499 1.41 -11.69 13.04
N ILE A 500 1.68 -10.96 11.96
CA ILE A 500 0.89 -9.77 11.61
C ILE A 500 -0.56 -10.16 11.26
N SER A 501 -0.79 -11.28 10.61
CA SER A 501 -2.15 -11.75 10.29
C SER A 501 -2.93 -12.15 11.54
N VAL A 502 -2.28 -12.67 12.58
CA VAL A 502 -2.89 -12.88 13.91
C VAL A 502 -3.24 -11.55 14.57
N ILE A 503 -2.38 -10.53 14.47
CA ILE A 503 -2.72 -9.18 14.94
C ILE A 503 -3.94 -8.62 14.21
N MET A 504 -4.03 -8.84 12.89
CA MET A 504 -5.21 -8.48 12.09
C MET A 504 -6.48 -9.17 12.62
N LEU A 505 -6.39 -10.46 12.97
CA LEU A 505 -7.50 -11.23 13.53
C LEU A 505 -7.96 -10.65 14.88
N ILE A 506 -7.03 -10.44 15.81
CA ILE A 506 -7.31 -9.86 17.13
C ILE A 506 -7.97 -8.48 16.99
N ALA A 507 -7.43 -7.61 16.11
CA ALA A 507 -8.00 -6.30 15.85
C ALA A 507 -9.41 -6.39 15.24
N SER A 508 -9.66 -7.37 14.38
CA SER A 508 -10.97 -7.62 13.77
C SER A 508 -11.99 -8.09 14.81
N ILE A 509 -11.60 -8.97 15.75
CA ILE A 509 -12.42 -9.38 16.90
C ILE A 509 -12.72 -8.15 17.77
N GLY A 510 -11.71 -7.34 18.12
CA GLY A 510 -11.91 -6.09 18.85
C GLY A 510 -12.88 -5.14 18.14
N LYS A 511 -12.85 -5.10 16.81
CA LYS A 511 -13.81 -4.33 16.02
C LYS A 511 -15.21 -4.92 16.04
N MET A 512 -15.37 -6.23 16.08
CA MET A 512 -16.68 -6.90 16.26
C MET A 512 -17.29 -6.54 17.62
N VAL A 513 -16.52 -6.66 18.69
CA VAL A 513 -16.95 -6.38 20.06
C VAL A 513 -17.37 -4.90 20.24
N THR A 514 -16.65 -3.96 19.63
CA THR A 514 -16.98 -2.52 19.68
C THR A 514 -18.19 -2.13 18.84
N GLY A 515 -18.77 -3.09 18.11
CA GLY A 515 -20.00 -2.96 17.36
C GLY A 515 -19.85 -2.32 15.98
N LYS A 516 -20.89 -2.44 15.16
CA LYS A 516 -20.95 -1.93 13.80
C LYS A 516 -20.76 -0.41 13.79
N GLY A 517 -20.05 0.11 12.81
CA GLY A 517 -19.97 1.53 12.52
C GLY A 517 -21.28 2.07 11.91
N ARG A 518 -21.24 3.33 11.47
CA ARG A 518 -22.34 3.88 10.65
C ARG A 518 -22.37 3.21 9.29
N SER A 519 -23.57 3.02 8.78
CA SER A 519 -23.81 2.54 7.42
C SER A 519 -23.33 3.58 6.39
N LEU A 520 -22.82 3.10 5.25
CA LEU A 520 -22.51 3.96 4.09
C LEU A 520 -23.77 4.56 3.49
N VAL A 521 -24.82 3.75 3.39
CA VAL A 521 -26.15 4.19 2.96
C VAL A 521 -26.91 4.69 4.19
N GLN A 522 -27.12 5.99 4.25
CA GLN A 522 -27.89 6.58 5.34
C GLN A 522 -29.39 6.30 5.12
N LYS A 523 -30.03 5.62 6.07
CA LYS A 523 -31.49 5.52 6.08
C LYS A 523 -32.05 6.92 6.28
N GLN A 524 -32.90 7.38 5.36
CA GLN A 524 -33.70 8.59 5.59
C GLN A 524 -34.58 8.30 6.80
N THR A 525 -34.28 8.90 7.94
CA THR A 525 -35.22 8.95 9.06
C THR A 525 -36.40 9.77 8.52
N ARG A 526 -37.55 9.13 8.28
CA ARG A 526 -38.79 9.86 8.12
C ARG A 526 -38.93 10.68 9.41
N VAL A 527 -38.68 11.96 9.32
CA VAL A 527 -39.17 12.88 10.34
C VAL A 527 -40.69 12.75 10.22
N LEU A 528 -41.27 11.93 11.09
CA LEU A 528 -42.69 12.00 11.36
C LEU A 528 -42.89 13.43 11.89
N LEU A 529 -43.32 14.34 11.01
CA LEU A 529 -43.87 15.60 11.44
C LEU A 529 -44.91 15.25 12.53
N PRO A 530 -44.78 15.80 13.74
CA PRO A 530 -45.83 15.58 14.74
C PRO A 530 -47.17 15.95 14.10
N ALA A 531 -48.13 15.05 14.23
CA ALA A 531 -49.48 15.31 13.74
C ALA A 531 -49.90 16.68 14.22
N PRO A 532 -50.48 17.56 13.38
CA PRO A 532 -50.92 18.88 13.81
C PRO A 532 -51.83 18.69 15.02
N LYS A 533 -51.48 19.35 16.12
CA LYS A 533 -52.29 19.28 17.34
C LYS A 533 -53.66 19.80 16.97
N GLU A 534 -54.70 19.06 17.34
CA GLU A 534 -56.10 19.30 17.09
C GLU A 534 -56.62 20.72 17.52
N LYS A 535 -55.76 21.48 18.24
CA LYS A 535 -55.99 22.88 18.63
C LYS A 535 -55.82 23.90 17.51
N ASP A 536 -55.07 23.60 16.46
CA ASP A 536 -54.84 24.56 15.34
C ASP A 536 -55.93 24.51 14.28
N LEU A 537 -56.79 23.48 14.30
CA LEU A 537 -57.93 23.33 13.40
C LEU A 537 -59.19 24.11 13.85
N LYS A 538 -59.25 24.57 15.12
CA LYS A 538 -60.41 25.36 15.61
C LYS A 538 -60.30 26.86 15.39
N ASN A 539 -59.12 27.38 15.02
CA ASN A 539 -58.93 28.81 14.78
C ASN A 539 -58.98 29.25 13.30
N SER A 540 -59.28 28.33 12.38
CA SER A 540 -59.41 28.66 10.96
C SER A 540 -60.86 28.66 10.43
N VAL A 541 -61.84 28.55 11.36
CA VAL A 541 -63.30 28.63 11.05
C VAL A 541 -63.98 29.59 12.02
N SER A 542 -63.49 30.81 12.07
CA SER A 542 -64.21 31.96 12.67
C SER A 542 -63.89 33.19 11.84
#